data_0014c78cbda59a3b022b85634c454885
#
_entry.id   0014c78cbda59a3b022b85634c454885
#
_cell.length_a   1.000
_cell.length_b   1.000
_cell.length_c   1.000
_cell.angle_alpha   90.00
_cell.angle_beta   90.00
_cell.angle_gamma   90.00
#
_symmetry.space_group_name_H-M   'P 1'
#
loop_
_entity.id
_entity.type
_entity.pdbx_description
1 polymer ?
#
loop_
_entity_poly.entity_id
_entity_poly.type
_entity_poly.pdbx_seq_one_letter_code
_entity_poly.pdbx_strand_id
1 'polypeptide(L)'
;GVKYDVGMESRHDTKEDIAPEEKNNIVQDITYVAILKDYGKDVTIPCPEGYNKDEFACACASHVCIMPKEPDRVWSKDMMITYGKLPNNKYMINWPIEGNDYYVNLIEMTREEREEALKYAKHYTMCFVYFLQHELGFNTLGLADDEYPTADKLPFIPYHRESRRIHGLVRFDLNHACEPFRQSQPLYRTCIAVGNYPVDHHHTRYHGYEELPNLYFHPIPSYGLPLGTLISKDVEGLI
;
A
#
# COMPACT_ATOMS: atom_id res chain seq x y z
N GLY A 1 -13.81 -25.40 -3.96
CA GLY A 1 -13.68 -24.06 -3.37
C GLY A 1 -13.85 -22.97 -4.44
N VAL A 2 -13.90 -21.74 -4.02
CA VAL A 2 -13.97 -20.57 -4.90
C VAL A 2 -12.63 -20.41 -5.61
N LYS A 3 -12.66 -20.19 -6.93
CA LYS A 3 -11.46 -19.85 -7.69
C LYS A 3 -11.11 -18.39 -7.50
N TYR A 4 -9.82 -18.10 -7.44
CA TYR A 4 -9.29 -16.74 -7.24
C TYR A 4 -7.92 -16.59 -7.90
N ASP A 5 -7.52 -15.35 -8.10
CA ASP A 5 -6.17 -14.96 -8.50
C ASP A 5 -5.46 -14.20 -7.36
N VAL A 6 -4.13 -14.32 -7.33
CA VAL A 6 -3.21 -13.59 -6.45
C VAL A 6 -2.11 -12.99 -7.31
N GLY A 7 -1.64 -11.81 -6.96
CA GLY A 7 -0.60 -11.12 -7.71
C GLY A 7 -1.09 -10.55 -9.04
N MET A 8 -0.19 -10.26 -9.95
CA MET A 8 -0.51 -9.65 -11.23
C MET A 8 -0.98 -10.68 -12.23
N GLU A 9 -2.03 -10.34 -12.97
CA GLU A 9 -2.56 -11.16 -14.06
C GLU A 9 -1.85 -10.81 -15.36
N SER A 10 -1.80 -11.76 -16.29
CA SER A 10 -1.09 -11.55 -17.56
C SER A 10 -1.87 -10.64 -18.51
N ARG A 11 -1.14 -9.92 -19.35
CA ARG A 11 -1.71 -9.15 -20.48
C ARG A 11 -2.51 -10.03 -21.43
N HIS A 12 -2.12 -11.28 -21.57
CA HIS A 12 -2.85 -12.24 -22.40
C HIS A 12 -4.29 -12.43 -21.89
N ASP A 13 -4.48 -12.49 -20.57
CA ASP A 13 -5.79 -12.74 -19.94
C ASP A 13 -6.65 -11.47 -19.82
N THR A 14 -6.06 -10.37 -19.40
CA THR A 14 -6.79 -9.12 -19.10
C THR A 14 -6.88 -8.17 -20.29
N LYS A 15 -5.93 -8.24 -21.23
CA LYS A 15 -5.76 -7.29 -22.35
C LYS A 15 -5.43 -5.87 -21.90
N GLU A 16 -4.95 -5.68 -20.69
CA GLU A 16 -4.50 -4.42 -20.18
C GLU A 16 -3.10 -4.09 -20.71
N ASP A 17 -2.89 -2.88 -21.22
CA ASP A 17 -1.61 -2.47 -21.80
C ASP A 17 -0.47 -2.45 -20.78
N ILE A 18 -0.79 -2.15 -19.52
CA ILE A 18 0.20 -2.09 -18.43
C ILE A 18 0.39 -3.41 -17.69
N ALA A 19 -0.37 -4.46 -18.01
CA ALA A 19 -0.21 -5.76 -17.38
C ALA A 19 1.09 -6.45 -17.86
N PRO A 20 1.74 -7.27 -17.00
CA PRO A 20 2.90 -8.04 -17.38
C PRO A 20 2.56 -9.07 -18.46
N GLU A 21 3.56 -9.51 -19.24
CA GLU A 21 3.37 -10.57 -20.23
C GLU A 21 2.91 -11.88 -19.58
N GLU A 22 3.55 -12.24 -18.47
CA GLU A 22 3.27 -13.47 -17.73
C GLU A 22 2.68 -13.17 -16.36
N LYS A 23 1.74 -14.00 -15.92
CA LYS A 23 1.19 -13.95 -14.56
C LYS A 23 2.30 -14.17 -13.53
N ASN A 24 2.25 -13.42 -12.43
CA ASN A 24 3.18 -13.56 -11.31
C ASN A 24 2.45 -13.51 -9.97
N ASN A 25 3.19 -13.72 -8.87
CA ASN A 25 2.66 -13.66 -7.51
C ASN A 25 3.08 -12.37 -6.75
N ILE A 26 3.45 -11.32 -7.50
CA ILE A 26 3.84 -10.05 -6.90
C ILE A 26 2.56 -9.35 -6.43
N VAL A 27 2.54 -9.03 -5.15
CA VAL A 27 1.45 -8.27 -4.49
C VAL A 27 1.95 -6.90 -4.09
N GLN A 28 1.03 -6.02 -3.75
CA GLN A 28 1.40 -4.70 -3.25
C GLN A 28 1.97 -4.77 -1.83
N ASP A 29 2.82 -3.80 -1.50
CA ASP A 29 3.40 -3.63 -0.17
C ASP A 29 2.30 -3.50 0.90
N ILE A 30 2.60 -3.97 2.09
CA ILE A 30 1.79 -3.74 3.28
C ILE A 30 2.37 -2.59 4.11
N THR A 31 1.56 -1.96 4.95
CA THR A 31 2.03 -0.87 5.83
C THR A 31 1.48 -1.03 7.23
N TYR A 32 2.34 -1.12 8.25
CA TYR A 32 1.91 -0.82 9.60
C TYR A 32 1.82 0.69 9.77
N VAL A 33 0.60 1.21 9.72
CA VAL A 33 0.34 2.65 9.84
C VAL A 33 0.66 3.09 11.25
N ALA A 34 1.71 3.90 11.41
CA ALA A 34 2.07 4.47 12.70
C ALA A 34 1.33 5.80 12.90
N ILE A 35 0.73 5.98 14.07
CA ILE A 35 0.22 7.29 14.48
C ILE A 35 1.25 7.90 15.43
N LEU A 36 1.88 9.00 14.97
CA LEU A 36 2.78 9.77 15.80
C LEU A 36 2.03 10.92 16.47
N LYS A 37 2.46 11.29 17.67
CA LYS A 37 1.97 12.41 18.46
C LYS A 37 3.13 13.33 18.78
N ASP A 38 2.91 14.63 18.68
CA ASP A 38 3.89 15.61 19.14
C ASP A 38 3.77 15.77 20.66
N TYR A 39 4.82 15.34 21.36
CA TYR A 39 4.91 15.42 22.82
C TYR A 39 5.52 16.73 23.32
N GLY A 40 5.99 17.61 22.42
CA GLY A 40 6.66 18.87 22.77
C GLY A 40 7.96 18.72 23.57
N LYS A 41 8.49 17.49 23.63
CA LYS A 41 9.77 17.14 24.29
C LYS A 41 10.41 16.00 23.52
N ASP A 42 11.69 15.79 23.74
CA ASP A 42 12.41 14.66 23.13
C ASP A 42 11.82 13.31 23.58
N VAL A 43 11.42 12.52 22.60
CA VAL A 43 10.85 11.17 22.75
C VAL A 43 11.50 10.18 21.78
N THR A 44 12.76 10.43 21.42
CA THR A 44 13.50 9.57 20.51
C THR A 44 13.63 8.15 21.05
N ILE A 45 13.47 7.19 20.15
CA ILE A 45 13.63 5.77 20.47
C ILE A 45 15.10 5.35 20.28
N PRO A 46 15.56 4.29 20.95
CA PRO A 46 16.87 3.71 20.67
C PRO A 46 16.92 3.16 19.23
N CYS A 47 18.14 3.08 18.68
CA CYS A 47 18.35 2.54 17.33
C CYS A 47 17.84 1.10 17.25
N PRO A 48 16.89 0.81 16.34
CA PRO A 48 16.42 -0.55 16.13
C PRO A 48 17.54 -1.44 15.57
N GLU A 49 17.51 -2.72 15.94
CA GLU A 49 18.47 -3.69 15.42
C GLU A 49 18.41 -3.79 13.89
N GLY A 50 19.56 -3.80 13.22
CA GLY A 50 19.63 -3.88 11.76
C GLY A 50 19.14 -2.64 11.01
N TYR A 51 18.93 -1.51 11.71
CA TYR A 51 18.56 -0.25 11.05
C TYR A 51 19.56 0.14 9.97
N ASN A 52 19.04 0.46 8.79
CA ASN A 52 19.81 0.99 7.67
C ASN A 52 19.16 2.27 7.15
N LYS A 53 19.80 3.42 7.33
CA LYS A 53 19.27 4.71 6.90
C LYS A 53 19.07 4.82 5.40
N ASP A 54 19.88 4.10 4.62
CA ASP A 54 19.85 4.20 3.15
C ASP A 54 18.54 3.66 2.55
N GLU A 55 17.82 2.81 3.29
CA GLU A 55 16.51 2.33 2.90
C GLU A 55 15.42 3.41 2.93
N PHE A 56 15.63 4.46 3.70
CA PHE A 56 14.68 5.55 3.91
C PHE A 56 15.21 6.90 3.41
N ALA A 57 16.42 6.93 2.85
CA ALA A 57 17.15 8.17 2.58
C ALA A 57 16.34 9.16 1.74
N CYS A 58 15.59 8.69 0.76
CA CYS A 58 14.79 9.52 -0.14
C CYS A 58 13.28 9.44 0.13
N ALA A 59 12.88 9.10 1.35
CA ALA A 59 11.48 9.26 1.77
C ALA A 59 10.97 10.70 1.60
N CYS A 60 11.87 11.67 1.68
CA CYS A 60 11.60 13.08 1.38
C CYS A 60 12.88 13.79 0.95
N ALA A 61 12.74 15.00 0.44
CA ALA A 61 13.87 15.90 0.17
C ALA A 61 14.57 16.24 1.49
N SER A 62 15.82 15.79 1.62
CA SER A 62 16.64 15.98 2.80
C SER A 62 18.12 15.90 2.45
N HIS A 63 19.00 16.18 3.41
CA HIS A 63 20.44 16.10 3.23
C HIS A 63 20.96 14.66 3.03
N VAL A 64 20.15 13.64 3.33
CA VAL A 64 20.51 12.23 3.13
C VAL A 64 20.02 11.66 1.80
N CYS A 65 19.08 12.33 1.12
CA CYS A 65 18.58 11.90 -0.17
C CYS A 65 19.54 12.32 -1.30
N ILE A 66 20.23 11.35 -1.88
CA ILE A 66 21.18 11.56 -2.98
C ILE A 66 20.64 11.03 -4.30
N MET A 67 20.04 9.85 -4.29
CA MET A 67 19.57 9.15 -5.50
C MET A 67 18.16 8.58 -5.28
N PRO A 68 17.12 9.42 -5.45
CA PRO A 68 15.76 8.95 -5.28
C PRO A 68 15.36 7.96 -6.38
N LYS A 69 14.64 6.92 -6.01
CA LYS A 69 14.06 5.96 -6.97
C LYS A 69 13.02 6.61 -7.87
N GLU A 70 12.27 7.57 -7.33
CA GLU A 70 11.23 8.32 -8.03
C GLU A 70 11.51 9.83 -7.94
N PRO A 71 12.41 10.39 -8.77
CA PRO A 71 12.84 11.79 -8.66
C PRO A 71 11.69 12.81 -8.72
N ASP A 72 10.66 12.54 -9.52
CA ASP A 72 9.51 13.42 -9.70
C ASP A 72 8.52 13.36 -8.51
N ARG A 73 8.73 12.44 -7.56
CA ARG A 73 7.89 12.24 -6.39
C ARG A 73 8.60 12.53 -5.06
N VAL A 74 9.71 13.26 -5.09
CA VAL A 74 10.44 13.66 -3.88
C VAL A 74 9.78 14.91 -3.26
N TRP A 75 9.02 14.70 -2.22
CA TRP A 75 8.33 15.77 -1.48
C TRP A 75 9.21 16.37 -0.38
N SER A 76 8.86 17.57 0.08
CA SER A 76 9.54 18.14 1.25
C SER A 76 9.22 17.32 2.51
N LYS A 77 10.12 17.37 3.51
CA LYS A 77 9.88 16.70 4.80
C LYS A 77 8.61 17.22 5.50
N ASP A 78 8.30 18.52 5.36
CA ASP A 78 7.10 19.11 5.95
C ASP A 78 5.84 18.56 5.28
N MET A 79 5.86 18.41 3.94
CA MET A 79 4.75 17.81 3.20
C MET A 79 4.55 16.34 3.60
N MET A 80 5.61 15.55 3.73
CA MET A 80 5.55 14.15 4.15
C MET A 80 4.86 14.00 5.51
N ILE A 81 5.20 14.85 6.49
CA ILE A 81 4.58 14.78 7.82
C ILE A 81 3.16 15.35 7.82
N THR A 82 2.94 16.49 7.16
CA THR A 82 1.62 17.15 7.17
C THR A 82 0.59 16.46 6.29
N TYR A 83 1.00 15.64 5.34
CA TYR A 83 0.10 14.77 4.56
C TYR A 83 -0.83 13.95 5.45
N GLY A 84 -0.30 13.36 6.52
CA GLY A 84 -1.04 12.56 7.47
C GLY A 84 -1.51 13.31 8.73
N LYS A 85 -1.61 14.64 8.69
CA LYS A 85 -2.01 15.43 9.86
C LYS A 85 -3.40 15.07 10.35
N LEU A 86 -3.50 14.76 11.63
CA LEU A 86 -4.71 14.44 12.36
C LEU A 86 -5.01 15.48 13.46
N PRO A 87 -6.22 15.50 14.05
CA PRO A 87 -6.51 16.27 15.24
C PRO A 87 -5.56 15.93 16.41
N ASN A 88 -5.50 16.81 17.42
CA ASN A 88 -4.76 16.60 18.66
C ASN A 88 -3.24 16.44 18.48
N ASN A 89 -2.64 17.18 17.55
CA ASN A 89 -1.21 17.15 17.23
C ASN A 89 -0.69 15.74 16.89
N LYS A 90 -1.48 14.99 16.16
CA LYS A 90 -1.12 13.66 15.68
C LYS A 90 -0.87 13.65 14.18
N TYR A 91 -0.10 12.66 13.74
CA TYR A 91 0.30 12.48 12.34
C TYR A 91 0.27 11.00 11.99
N MET A 92 -0.52 10.67 11.00
CA MET A 92 -0.54 9.32 10.43
C MET A 92 0.66 9.13 9.50
N ILE A 93 1.41 8.09 9.72
CA ILE A 93 2.54 7.70 8.87
C ILE A 93 2.14 6.45 8.07
N ASN A 94 1.77 6.71 6.84
CA ASN A 94 1.51 5.74 5.77
C ASN A 94 2.22 6.28 4.53
N TRP A 95 3.53 6.08 4.44
CA TRP A 95 4.37 6.73 3.45
C TRP A 95 5.01 5.71 2.51
N PRO A 96 4.55 5.62 1.23
CA PRO A 96 5.02 4.60 0.30
C PRO A 96 6.39 4.90 -0.30
N ILE A 97 6.76 6.20 -0.45
CA ILE A 97 7.99 6.63 -1.12
C ILE A 97 9.17 6.42 -0.18
N GLU A 98 9.87 5.31 -0.33
CA GLU A 98 10.98 4.91 0.54
C GLU A 98 10.69 5.08 2.06
N GLY A 99 9.41 4.92 2.44
CA GLY A 99 8.91 5.06 3.81
C GLY A 99 8.67 3.73 4.49
N ASN A 100 7.56 3.62 5.23
CA ASN A 100 7.23 2.45 6.04
C ASN A 100 6.41 1.36 5.32
N ASP A 101 6.27 1.41 4.00
CA ASP A 101 5.78 0.29 3.22
C ASP A 101 6.78 -0.86 3.29
N TYR A 102 6.29 -2.09 3.39
CA TYR A 102 7.07 -3.31 3.49
C TYR A 102 6.53 -4.38 2.55
N TYR A 103 7.42 -4.93 1.69
CA TYR A 103 7.01 -5.97 0.74
C TYR A 103 6.98 -7.34 1.40
N VAL A 104 5.82 -7.96 1.39
CA VAL A 104 5.65 -9.37 1.73
C VAL A 104 4.32 -9.90 1.19
N ASN A 105 4.34 -11.08 0.57
CA ASN A 105 3.10 -11.76 0.17
C ASN A 105 2.60 -12.67 1.30
N LEU A 106 1.65 -12.17 2.09
CA LEU A 106 1.08 -12.89 3.24
C LEU A 106 -0.01 -13.90 2.85
N ILE A 107 -0.45 -13.90 1.57
CA ILE A 107 -1.76 -14.47 1.19
C ILE A 107 -1.78 -15.99 1.38
N GLU A 108 -0.71 -16.69 0.97
CA GLU A 108 -0.62 -18.15 1.05
C GLU A 108 0.27 -18.67 2.19
N MET A 109 0.74 -17.77 3.06
CA MET A 109 1.53 -18.14 4.22
C MET A 109 0.72 -18.91 5.26
N THR A 110 1.37 -19.84 5.94
CA THR A 110 0.85 -20.44 7.19
C THR A 110 0.65 -19.37 8.25
N ARG A 111 -0.01 -19.73 9.33
CA ARG A 111 -0.20 -18.79 10.43
C ARG A 111 1.13 -18.35 11.05
N GLU A 112 2.01 -19.31 11.29
CA GLU A 112 3.32 -19.11 11.92
C GLU A 112 4.23 -18.21 11.04
N GLU A 113 4.30 -18.49 9.75
CA GLU A 113 5.05 -17.66 8.78
C GLU A 113 4.49 -16.24 8.73
N ARG A 114 3.18 -16.09 8.75
CA ARG A 114 2.52 -14.78 8.74
C ARG A 114 2.80 -14.00 10.02
N GLU A 115 2.73 -14.63 11.18
CA GLU A 115 3.03 -13.98 12.47
C GLU A 115 4.47 -13.45 12.50
N GLU A 116 5.44 -14.20 11.99
CA GLU A 116 6.83 -13.76 11.92
C GLU A 116 7.03 -12.63 10.91
N ALA A 117 6.42 -12.74 9.72
CA ALA A 117 6.48 -11.69 8.71
C ALA A 117 5.86 -10.36 9.19
N LEU A 118 4.74 -10.43 9.90
CA LEU A 118 4.09 -9.25 10.48
C LEU A 118 4.91 -8.62 11.60
N LYS A 119 5.58 -9.41 12.41
CA LYS A 119 6.52 -8.91 13.42
C LYS A 119 7.67 -8.14 12.77
N TYR A 120 8.20 -8.66 11.66
CA TYR A 120 9.25 -7.99 10.91
C TYR A 120 8.75 -6.68 10.27
N ALA A 121 7.55 -6.67 9.71
CA ALA A 121 6.93 -5.46 9.15
C ALA A 121 6.71 -4.36 10.21
N LYS A 122 6.33 -4.72 11.44
CA LYS A 122 6.28 -3.79 12.57
C LYS A 122 7.65 -3.22 12.91
N HIS A 123 8.66 -4.08 12.97
CA HIS A 123 10.04 -3.67 13.20
C HIS A 123 10.52 -2.68 12.12
N TYR A 124 10.20 -2.96 10.85
CA TYR A 124 10.50 -2.07 9.72
C TYR A 124 9.88 -0.67 9.88
N THR A 125 8.61 -0.61 10.30
CA THR A 125 7.94 0.66 10.63
C THR A 125 8.68 1.40 11.77
N MET A 126 9.18 0.68 12.78
CA MET A 126 9.96 1.30 13.86
C MET A 126 11.32 1.84 13.37
N CYS A 127 11.95 1.19 12.39
CA CYS A 127 13.13 1.72 11.72
C CYS A 127 12.82 3.06 11.02
N PHE A 128 11.68 3.16 10.37
CA PHE A 128 11.27 4.43 9.77
C PHE A 128 10.94 5.51 10.81
N VAL A 129 10.30 5.17 11.93
CA VAL A 129 10.09 6.11 13.04
C VAL A 129 11.44 6.63 13.59
N TYR A 130 12.41 5.74 13.76
CA TYR A 130 13.76 6.12 14.14
C TYR A 130 14.39 7.09 13.13
N PHE A 131 14.29 6.79 11.82
CA PHE A 131 14.77 7.66 10.74
C PHE A 131 14.14 9.06 10.81
N LEU A 132 12.82 9.16 11.00
CA LEU A 132 12.13 10.44 11.16
C LEU A 132 12.68 11.27 12.32
N GLN A 133 12.94 10.60 13.45
CA GLN A 133 13.43 11.27 14.67
C GLN A 133 14.89 11.71 14.55
N HIS A 134 15.77 10.82 14.08
CA HIS A 134 17.22 11.03 14.13
C HIS A 134 17.79 11.68 12.87
N GLU A 135 17.35 11.28 11.68
CA GLU A 135 17.89 11.82 10.43
C GLU A 135 17.13 13.08 9.98
N LEU A 136 15.82 13.14 10.21
CA LEU A 136 15.01 14.28 9.79
C LEU A 136 14.74 15.29 10.91
N GLY A 137 15.09 14.98 12.17
CA GLY A 137 15.01 15.88 13.32
C GLY A 137 13.61 16.03 13.92
N PHE A 138 12.68 15.11 13.67
CA PHE A 138 11.35 15.08 14.29
C PHE A 138 11.39 14.41 15.68
N ASN A 139 12.33 14.80 16.52
CA ASN A 139 12.60 14.19 17.83
C ASN A 139 11.46 14.32 18.85
N THR A 140 10.50 15.22 18.64
CA THR A 140 9.32 15.36 19.50
C THR A 140 8.14 14.47 19.08
N LEU A 141 8.23 13.85 17.89
CA LEU A 141 7.20 12.94 17.37
C LEU A 141 7.49 11.52 17.82
N GLY A 142 6.61 10.92 18.60
CA GLY A 142 6.68 9.52 19.03
C GLY A 142 5.38 8.79 18.81
N LEU A 143 5.37 7.46 18.90
CA LEU A 143 4.12 6.67 18.79
C LEU A 143 3.08 7.18 19.78
N ALA A 144 1.88 7.49 19.30
CA ALA A 144 0.76 7.92 20.12
C ALA A 144 0.38 6.79 21.10
N ASP A 145 0.18 7.16 22.37
CA ASP A 145 -0.13 6.22 23.45
C ASP A 145 -1.64 6.03 23.68
N ASP A 146 -2.44 6.73 22.90
CA ASP A 146 -3.89 6.83 23.00
C ASP A 146 -4.64 6.48 21.70
N GLU A 147 -3.97 5.79 20.74
CA GLU A 147 -4.60 5.38 19.48
C GLU A 147 -4.89 3.88 19.43
N TYR A 148 -3.91 3.04 19.68
CA TYR A 148 -4.05 1.60 19.59
C TYR A 148 -3.95 0.95 20.96
N PRO A 149 -4.88 0.00 21.31
CA PRO A 149 -4.85 -0.70 22.60
C PRO A 149 -3.84 -1.85 22.60
N THR A 150 -2.67 -1.63 22.01
CA THR A 150 -1.58 -2.60 21.86
C THR A 150 -0.37 -2.15 22.66
N ALA A 151 0.39 -3.10 23.20
CA ALA A 151 1.57 -2.79 24.00
C ALA A 151 2.67 -2.07 23.17
N ASP A 152 2.75 -2.36 21.87
CA ASP A 152 3.69 -1.75 20.92
C ASP A 152 3.18 -0.45 20.29
N LYS A 153 1.95 -0.03 20.61
CA LYS A 153 1.29 1.17 20.07
C LYS A 153 1.17 1.19 18.54
N LEU A 154 1.18 0.02 17.92
CA LEU A 154 0.92 -0.18 16.50
C LEU A 154 -0.41 -0.91 16.32
N PRO A 155 -1.07 -0.81 15.14
CA PRO A 155 -2.32 -1.51 14.90
C PRO A 155 -2.17 -3.03 14.98
N PHE A 156 -3.27 -3.74 15.24
CA PHE A 156 -3.30 -5.21 15.27
C PHE A 156 -2.92 -5.84 13.94
N ILE A 157 -3.35 -5.20 12.84
CA ILE A 157 -3.10 -5.66 11.47
C ILE A 157 -2.52 -4.50 10.63
N PRO A 158 -1.70 -4.78 9.63
CA PRO A 158 -1.23 -3.76 8.70
C PRO A 158 -2.35 -3.30 7.77
N TYR A 159 -2.16 -2.17 7.12
CA TYR A 159 -2.89 -1.81 5.92
C TYR A 159 -2.47 -2.77 4.81
N HIS A 160 -3.39 -3.64 4.41
CA HIS A 160 -3.18 -4.69 3.44
C HIS A 160 -3.99 -4.35 2.19
N ARG A 161 -3.31 -4.06 1.08
CA ARG A 161 -3.92 -3.44 -0.10
C ARG A 161 -4.61 -4.44 -1.02
N GLU A 162 -4.17 -5.69 -1.03
CA GLU A 162 -4.76 -6.71 -1.88
C GLU A 162 -4.77 -8.08 -1.23
N SER A 163 -5.68 -8.92 -1.70
CA SER A 163 -5.83 -10.29 -1.23
C SER A 163 -6.23 -11.19 -2.41
N ARG A 164 -6.91 -12.29 -2.13
CA ARG A 164 -7.47 -13.18 -3.15
C ARG A 164 -8.57 -12.45 -3.91
N ARG A 165 -8.40 -12.32 -5.21
CA ARG A 165 -9.44 -11.78 -6.09
C ARG A 165 -10.25 -12.93 -6.65
N ILE A 166 -11.52 -13.05 -6.20
CA ILE A 166 -12.42 -14.10 -6.67
C ILE A 166 -12.70 -13.97 -8.18
N HIS A 167 -12.94 -15.09 -8.84
CA HIS A 167 -13.47 -15.07 -10.20
C HIS A 167 -14.94 -14.65 -10.16
N GLY A 168 -15.20 -13.37 -10.32
CA GLY A 168 -16.55 -12.80 -10.39
C GLY A 168 -17.21 -12.98 -11.76
N LEU A 169 -18.52 -12.74 -11.83
CA LEU A 169 -19.24 -12.65 -13.11
C LEU A 169 -18.70 -11.52 -13.99
N VAL A 170 -18.16 -10.47 -13.36
CA VAL A 170 -17.36 -9.43 -14.01
C VAL A 170 -15.97 -9.45 -13.38
N ARG A 171 -14.93 -9.56 -14.20
CA ARG A 171 -13.56 -9.22 -13.80
C ARG A 171 -13.39 -7.74 -14.09
N PHE A 172 -13.29 -6.93 -13.04
CA PHE A 172 -13.03 -5.49 -13.18
C PHE A 172 -11.53 -5.26 -13.34
N ASP A 173 -11.14 -4.69 -14.46
CA ASP A 173 -9.76 -4.37 -14.82
C ASP A 173 -9.65 -2.94 -15.35
N LEU A 174 -8.45 -2.52 -15.76
CA LEU A 174 -8.20 -1.18 -16.26
C LEU A 174 -9.05 -0.82 -17.49
N ASN A 175 -9.36 -1.80 -18.36
CA ASN A 175 -10.19 -1.54 -19.54
C ASN A 175 -11.60 -1.09 -19.16
N HIS A 176 -12.12 -1.55 -18.02
CA HIS A 176 -13.41 -1.10 -17.50
C HIS A 176 -13.38 0.35 -17.04
N ALA A 177 -12.25 0.82 -16.53
CA ALA A 177 -12.05 2.22 -16.15
C ALA A 177 -11.74 3.12 -17.35
N CYS A 178 -11.03 2.61 -18.37
CA CYS A 178 -10.64 3.37 -19.56
C CYS A 178 -11.69 3.38 -20.67
N GLU A 179 -12.35 2.25 -20.89
CA GLU A 179 -13.30 2.04 -21.99
C GLU A 179 -14.65 1.45 -21.52
N PRO A 180 -15.33 2.08 -20.55
CA PRO A 180 -16.55 1.52 -19.92
C PRO A 180 -17.67 1.25 -20.91
N PHE A 181 -17.75 2.01 -22.00
CA PHE A 181 -18.83 1.88 -23.00
C PHE A 181 -18.67 0.67 -23.93
N ARG A 182 -17.47 0.06 -23.94
CA ARG A 182 -17.18 -1.15 -24.75
C ARG A 182 -17.42 -2.44 -23.97
N GLN A 183 -17.72 -2.35 -22.69
CA GLN A 183 -17.90 -3.50 -21.82
C GLN A 183 -19.30 -4.11 -21.96
N SER A 184 -19.38 -5.44 -22.02
CA SER A 184 -20.62 -6.19 -22.27
C SER A 184 -20.86 -7.38 -21.33
N GLN A 185 -20.02 -7.54 -20.28
CA GLN A 185 -20.17 -8.65 -19.34
C GLN A 185 -21.56 -8.59 -18.64
N PRO A 186 -22.10 -9.74 -18.24
CA PRO A 186 -23.31 -9.78 -17.44
C PRO A 186 -23.19 -8.94 -16.18
N LEU A 187 -24.22 -8.19 -15.83
CA LEU A 187 -24.24 -7.28 -14.67
C LEU A 187 -23.19 -6.16 -14.67
N TYR A 188 -22.48 -5.93 -15.76
CA TYR A 188 -21.50 -4.85 -15.83
C TYR A 188 -22.16 -3.48 -15.58
N ARG A 189 -23.37 -3.26 -16.11
CA ARG A 189 -24.08 -1.97 -15.97
C ARG A 189 -24.84 -1.82 -14.66
N THR A 190 -24.74 -2.76 -13.74
CA THR A 190 -25.30 -2.69 -12.38
C THR A 190 -24.29 -2.07 -11.41
N CYS A 191 -24.07 -0.77 -11.54
CA CYS A 191 -23.11 -0.04 -10.71
C CYS A 191 -23.57 0.00 -9.25
N ILE A 192 -22.71 -0.45 -8.34
CA ILE A 192 -22.94 -0.43 -6.88
C ILE A 192 -22.13 0.64 -6.17
N ALA A 193 -21.07 1.14 -6.81
CA ALA A 193 -20.23 2.21 -6.30
C ALA A 193 -19.57 2.96 -7.47
N VAL A 194 -19.13 4.19 -7.20
CA VAL A 194 -18.39 5.02 -8.16
C VAL A 194 -17.01 5.32 -7.60
N GLY A 195 -15.98 5.12 -8.42
CA GLY A 195 -14.60 5.47 -8.15
C GLY A 195 -14.08 6.52 -9.12
N ASN A 196 -13.12 7.31 -8.67
CA ASN A 196 -12.37 8.25 -9.50
C ASN A 196 -10.87 8.28 -9.18
N TYR A 197 -10.43 7.36 -8.33
CA TYR A 197 -9.03 7.27 -7.93
C TYR A 197 -8.19 6.67 -9.06
N PRO A 198 -6.99 7.20 -9.33
CA PRO A 198 -6.08 6.57 -10.29
C PRO A 198 -5.68 5.16 -9.85
N VAL A 199 -5.18 4.38 -10.79
CA VAL A 199 -4.55 3.10 -10.45
C VAL A 199 -3.21 3.40 -9.81
N ASP A 200 -3.09 3.10 -8.52
CA ASP A 200 -1.94 3.39 -7.68
C ASP A 200 -1.39 2.09 -7.09
N HIS A 201 -0.29 1.63 -7.64
CA HIS A 201 0.36 0.39 -7.22
C HIS A 201 1.49 0.68 -6.23
N HIS A 202 1.45 0.03 -5.07
CA HIS A 202 2.46 0.13 -4.04
C HIS A 202 3.41 -1.06 -4.12
N HIS A 203 4.50 -0.92 -4.87
CA HIS A 203 5.53 -1.95 -5.08
C HIS A 203 6.95 -1.45 -4.77
N THR A 204 7.08 -0.29 -4.15
CA THR A 204 8.37 0.41 -3.99
C THR A 204 9.38 -0.41 -3.20
N ARG A 205 8.91 -1.35 -2.38
CA ARG A 205 9.75 -2.25 -1.58
C ARG A 205 9.99 -3.60 -2.23
N TYR A 206 9.33 -3.89 -3.35
CA TYR A 206 9.62 -5.09 -4.12
C TYR A 206 10.97 -4.94 -4.85
N HIS A 207 11.80 -5.97 -4.81
CA HIS A 207 13.03 -5.99 -5.60
C HIS A 207 12.70 -6.15 -7.09
N GLY A 208 13.07 -5.18 -7.91
CA GLY A 208 12.67 -5.11 -9.32
C GLY A 208 11.41 -4.30 -9.58
N TYR A 209 11.02 -3.43 -8.63
CA TYR A 209 9.83 -2.59 -8.77
C TYR A 209 9.88 -1.65 -9.98
N GLU A 210 11.05 -1.29 -10.49
CA GLU A 210 11.25 -0.44 -11.67
C GLU A 210 10.63 -1.02 -12.95
N GLU A 211 10.42 -2.34 -12.96
CA GLU A 211 9.77 -3.06 -14.06
C GLU A 211 8.24 -3.12 -13.92
N LEU A 212 7.70 -2.61 -12.80
CA LEU A 212 6.29 -2.70 -12.47
C LEU A 212 5.56 -1.38 -12.68
N PRO A 213 4.29 -1.41 -13.10
CA PRO A 213 3.48 -0.20 -13.16
C PRO A 213 3.26 0.35 -11.75
N ASN A 214 3.46 1.66 -11.56
CA ASN A 214 3.30 2.31 -10.26
C ASN A 214 2.00 3.13 -10.21
N LEU A 215 1.87 4.14 -11.07
CA LEU A 215 0.73 5.03 -11.11
C LEU A 215 0.18 5.14 -12.53
N TYR A 216 -1.14 5.01 -12.69
CA TYR A 216 -1.80 5.19 -13.97
C TYR A 216 -3.07 6.04 -13.81
N PHE A 217 -3.14 7.12 -14.58
CA PHE A 217 -4.30 7.99 -14.64
C PHE A 217 -5.23 7.55 -15.78
N HIS A 218 -6.41 7.04 -15.45
CA HIS A 218 -7.41 6.67 -16.45
C HIS A 218 -7.98 7.92 -17.15
N PRO A 219 -8.36 7.83 -18.43
CA PRO A 219 -8.74 8.99 -19.26
C PRO A 219 -10.12 9.57 -18.92
N ILE A 220 -10.95 8.86 -18.17
CA ILE A 220 -12.28 9.29 -17.78
C ILE A 220 -12.32 9.75 -16.32
N PRO A 221 -13.20 10.73 -15.97
CA PRO A 221 -13.19 11.32 -14.63
C PRO A 221 -13.70 10.37 -13.54
N SER A 222 -14.49 9.37 -13.89
CA SER A 222 -15.01 8.39 -12.94
C SER A 222 -15.43 7.09 -13.62
N TYR A 223 -15.44 6.01 -12.86
CA TYR A 223 -15.85 4.67 -13.32
C TYR A 223 -16.82 4.03 -12.31
N GLY A 224 -17.71 3.18 -12.80
CA GLY A 224 -18.64 2.42 -11.98
C GLY A 224 -18.07 1.05 -11.61
N LEU A 225 -18.26 0.61 -10.36
CA LEU A 225 -17.95 -0.74 -9.91
C LEU A 225 -19.18 -1.64 -10.12
N PRO A 226 -19.08 -2.66 -10.98
CA PRO A 226 -20.23 -3.53 -11.27
C PRO A 226 -20.54 -4.49 -10.12
N LEU A 227 -21.82 -4.77 -9.87
CA LEU A 227 -22.26 -5.79 -8.91
C LEU A 227 -21.65 -7.17 -9.22
N GLY A 228 -21.48 -7.49 -10.49
CA GLY A 228 -20.91 -8.77 -10.91
C GLY A 228 -19.48 -9.04 -10.42
N THR A 229 -18.75 -8.03 -9.94
CA THR A 229 -17.43 -8.23 -9.32
C THR A 229 -17.50 -8.93 -7.97
N LEU A 230 -18.62 -8.80 -7.27
CA LEU A 230 -18.84 -9.40 -5.95
C LEU A 230 -19.47 -10.80 -6.02
N ILE A 231 -20.06 -11.16 -7.16
CA ILE A 231 -20.79 -12.42 -7.32
C ILE A 231 -19.85 -13.48 -7.90
N SER A 232 -19.61 -14.54 -7.15
CA SER A 232 -18.77 -15.65 -7.62
C SER A 232 -19.33 -16.28 -8.90
N LYS A 233 -18.44 -16.49 -9.87
CA LYS A 233 -18.74 -17.24 -11.09
C LYS A 233 -18.84 -18.76 -10.85
N ASP A 234 -18.14 -19.26 -9.83
CA ASP A 234 -17.91 -20.70 -9.63
C ASP A 234 -18.79 -21.29 -8.51
N VAL A 235 -19.35 -20.44 -7.63
CA VAL A 235 -20.12 -20.90 -6.47
C VAL A 235 -21.42 -20.11 -6.36
N GLU A 236 -22.54 -20.82 -6.54
CA GLU A 236 -23.87 -20.25 -6.41
C GLU A 236 -24.15 -19.79 -4.97
N GLY A 237 -24.79 -18.61 -4.85
CA GLY A 237 -25.16 -18.04 -3.55
C GLY A 237 -24.02 -17.39 -2.76
N LEU A 238 -22.81 -17.31 -3.33
CA LEU A 238 -21.70 -16.57 -2.75
C LEU A 238 -21.63 -15.14 -3.32
N ILE A 239 -21.70 -14.16 -2.43
CA ILE A 239 -21.54 -12.73 -2.69
C ILE A 239 -20.45 -12.19 -1.76
#